data_1705213e2dbcb89b84644702d445c7b4
#
_entry.id   1705213e2dbcb89b84644702d445c7b4
#
_cell.length_a   1.000
_cell.length_b   1.000
_cell.length_c   1.000
_cell.angle_alpha   90.00
_cell.angle_beta   90.00
_cell.angle_gamma   90.00
#
_symmetry.space_group_name_H-M   'P 1'
#
loop_
_entity.id
_entity.type
_entity.pdbx_description
1 polymer ?
#
loop_
_entity_poly.entity_id
_entity_poly.type
_entity_poly.pdbx_seq_one_letter_code
_entity_poly.pdbx_strand_id
1 'polypeptide(L)'
;PIYREYFNKLATWVKPGACFGFQAILRNRVPRTRKDLEDLAFTADVIFPGGLNPRLEELVAAVNPYWEVLQLRTQRESYGKTTGEWLRRLREHAEPIRQKWGEELYRDYERYLDTCVRGFKNHWSSDVQMQLRQIPE
;
A
#
# COMPACT_ATOMS: atom_id res chain seq x y z
N PRO A 1 -4.93 -16.51 0.17
CA PRO A 1 -6.13 -16.90 -0.59
C PRO A 1 -6.76 -15.72 -1.31
N ILE A 2 -7.01 -14.57 -0.61
CA ILE A 2 -7.77 -13.43 -1.14
C ILE A 2 -7.16 -12.82 -2.42
N TYR A 3 -5.84 -12.69 -2.51
CA TYR A 3 -5.18 -12.15 -3.71
C TYR A 3 -5.33 -13.09 -4.91
N ARG A 4 -5.27 -14.40 -4.69
CA ARG A 4 -5.47 -15.37 -5.77
C ARG A 4 -6.90 -15.33 -6.32
N GLU A 5 -7.89 -15.23 -5.46
CA GLU A 5 -9.29 -15.05 -5.85
C GLU A 5 -9.50 -13.75 -6.63
N TYR A 6 -8.87 -12.66 -6.17
CA TYR A 6 -8.89 -11.37 -6.86
C TYR A 6 -8.34 -11.48 -8.29
N PHE A 7 -7.14 -12.02 -8.48
CA PHE A 7 -6.53 -12.14 -9.81
C PHE A 7 -7.27 -13.13 -10.71
N ASN A 8 -7.80 -14.21 -10.16
CA ASN A 8 -8.65 -15.14 -10.89
C ASN A 8 -9.91 -14.43 -11.41
N LYS A 9 -10.64 -13.77 -10.52
CA LYS A 9 -11.86 -13.06 -10.89
C LYS A 9 -11.59 -11.93 -11.90
N LEU A 10 -10.52 -11.16 -11.71
CA LEU A 10 -10.14 -10.12 -12.64
C LEU A 10 -9.84 -10.68 -14.05
N ALA A 11 -9.21 -11.84 -14.16
CA ALA A 11 -8.93 -12.50 -15.44
C ALA A 11 -10.20 -12.86 -16.22
N THR A 12 -11.30 -13.13 -15.53
CA THR A 12 -12.60 -13.41 -16.17
C THR A 12 -13.32 -12.16 -16.70
N TRP A 13 -12.92 -10.97 -16.27
CA TRP A 13 -13.58 -9.71 -16.66
C TRP A 13 -12.95 -9.04 -17.87
N VAL A 14 -11.77 -9.47 -18.27
CA VAL A 14 -11.00 -8.86 -19.35
C VAL A 14 -10.99 -9.75 -20.59
N LYS A 15 -10.67 -9.16 -21.72
CA LYS A 15 -10.48 -9.92 -22.96
C LYS A 15 -9.22 -10.79 -22.87
N PRO A 16 -9.20 -11.96 -23.54
CA PRO A 16 -7.99 -12.77 -23.64
C PRO A 16 -6.78 -11.96 -24.11
N GLY A 17 -5.65 -12.11 -23.41
CA GLY A 17 -4.43 -11.37 -23.72
C GLY A 17 -4.42 -9.89 -23.31
N ALA A 18 -5.44 -9.40 -22.61
CA ALA A 18 -5.50 -8.01 -22.15
C ALA A 18 -4.37 -7.69 -21.16
N CYS A 19 -3.86 -6.45 -21.24
CA CYS A 19 -2.89 -5.94 -20.29
C CYS A 19 -3.58 -5.26 -19.10
N PHE A 20 -3.00 -5.42 -17.92
CA PHE A 20 -3.47 -4.84 -16.67
C PHE A 20 -2.32 -4.25 -15.87
N GLY A 21 -2.47 -3.00 -15.43
CA GLY A 21 -1.56 -2.35 -14.49
C GLY A 21 -2.06 -2.54 -13.06
N PHE A 22 -1.22 -3.08 -12.19
CA PHE A 22 -1.52 -3.33 -10.79
C PHE A 22 -0.50 -2.64 -9.90
N GLN A 23 -0.97 -2.06 -8.80
CA GLN A 23 -0.11 -1.46 -7.78
C GLN A 23 -0.59 -1.84 -6.40
N ALA A 24 0.34 -2.13 -5.50
CA ALA A 24 0.06 -2.39 -4.10
C ALA A 24 1.20 -1.92 -3.20
N ILE A 25 0.83 -1.54 -1.97
CA ILE A 25 1.80 -1.35 -0.89
C ILE A 25 2.17 -2.73 -0.33
N LEU A 26 3.47 -2.92 -0.14
CA LEU A 26 4.04 -4.16 0.39
C LEU A 26 4.46 -4.00 1.84
N ARG A 27 4.31 -5.06 2.62
CA ARG A 27 5.02 -5.23 3.89
C ARG A 27 6.34 -5.95 3.64
N ASN A 28 7.42 -5.42 4.21
CA ASN A 28 8.75 -6.00 4.07
C ASN A 28 9.26 -6.52 5.43
N ARG A 29 10.03 -5.69 6.13
CA ARG A 29 10.59 -6.08 7.41
C ARG A 29 9.73 -5.57 8.57
N VAL A 30 9.81 -6.25 9.70
CA VAL A 30 9.13 -5.85 10.93
C VAL A 30 9.95 -4.75 11.63
N PRO A 31 9.33 -3.69 12.13
CA PRO A 31 10.00 -2.71 12.99
C PRO A 31 10.60 -3.34 14.23
N ARG A 32 11.64 -2.70 14.77
CA ARG A 32 12.34 -3.21 15.96
C ARG A 32 11.89 -2.56 17.25
N THR A 33 11.29 -1.36 17.16
CA THR A 33 10.84 -0.66 18.37
C THR A 33 9.36 -0.91 18.64
N ARG A 34 9.00 -0.92 19.92
CA ARG A 34 7.60 -1.08 20.35
C ARG A 34 6.72 0.04 19.78
N LYS A 35 7.20 1.29 19.82
CA LYS A 35 6.48 2.44 19.26
C LYS A 35 6.14 2.25 17.80
N ASP A 36 7.09 1.83 16.97
CA ASP A 36 6.89 1.64 15.54
C ASP A 36 5.89 0.50 15.25
N LEU A 37 5.90 -0.56 16.05
CA LEU A 37 4.92 -1.64 15.97
C LEU A 37 3.51 -1.15 16.32
N GLU A 38 3.38 -0.35 17.39
CA GLU A 38 2.11 0.25 17.81
C GLU A 38 1.57 1.22 16.74
N ASP A 39 2.44 2.00 16.09
CA ASP A 39 2.04 2.92 15.02
C ASP A 39 1.61 2.18 13.74
N LEU A 40 2.25 1.06 13.39
CA LEU A 40 1.79 0.20 12.30
C LEU A 40 0.46 -0.49 12.62
N ALA A 41 0.29 -0.99 13.83
CA ALA A 41 -0.96 -1.57 14.28
C ALA A 41 -2.09 -0.53 14.24
N PHE A 42 -1.85 0.68 14.73
CA PHE A 42 -2.79 1.79 14.63
C PHE A 42 -3.21 2.06 13.17
N THR A 43 -2.25 2.08 12.25
CA THR A 43 -2.55 2.29 10.82
C THR A 43 -3.46 1.19 10.26
N ALA A 44 -3.21 -0.06 10.63
CA ALA A 44 -4.02 -1.20 10.18
C ALA A 44 -5.41 -1.27 10.82
N ASP A 45 -5.51 -0.84 12.09
CA ASP A 45 -6.77 -0.98 12.86
C ASP A 45 -7.69 0.23 12.71
N VAL A 46 -7.13 1.44 12.63
CA VAL A 46 -7.89 2.70 12.63
C VAL A 46 -8.05 3.28 11.24
N ILE A 47 -6.98 3.36 10.45
CA ILE A 47 -7.02 4.00 9.13
C ILE A 47 -7.53 3.03 8.06
N PHE A 48 -7.09 1.77 8.10
CA PHE A 48 -7.47 0.72 7.14
C PHE A 48 -7.98 -0.54 7.84
N PRO A 49 -9.14 -0.48 8.53
CA PRO A 49 -9.66 -1.63 9.28
C PRO A 49 -9.74 -2.89 8.42
N GLY A 50 -9.08 -3.96 8.87
CA GLY A 50 -9.02 -5.23 8.15
C GLY A 50 -8.06 -5.26 6.95
N GLY A 51 -7.37 -4.17 6.67
CA GLY A 51 -6.36 -4.11 5.62
C GLY A 51 -5.09 -4.87 6.00
N LEU A 52 -4.60 -5.70 5.09
CA LEU A 52 -3.33 -6.41 5.23
C LEU A 52 -2.50 -6.23 3.96
N ASN A 53 -1.38 -5.53 4.09
CA ASN A 53 -0.45 -5.39 2.97
C ASN A 53 0.22 -6.74 2.68
N PRO A 54 0.27 -7.18 1.41
CA PRO A 54 0.92 -8.43 1.05
C PRO A 54 2.44 -8.31 1.12
N ARG A 55 3.10 -9.46 1.17
CA ARG A 55 4.50 -9.58 0.77
C ARG A 55 4.60 -9.75 -0.75
N LEU A 56 5.75 -9.42 -1.34
CA LEU A 56 5.95 -9.54 -2.78
C LEU A 56 5.74 -10.97 -3.28
N GLU A 57 6.27 -11.95 -2.56
CA GLU A 57 6.10 -13.37 -2.90
C GLU A 57 4.64 -13.84 -2.87
N GLU A 58 3.82 -13.27 -1.99
CA GLU A 58 2.38 -13.58 -1.91
C GLU A 58 1.64 -13.09 -3.17
N LEU A 59 2.00 -11.90 -3.66
CA LEU A 59 1.42 -11.36 -4.91
C LEU A 59 1.88 -12.13 -6.14
N VAL A 60 3.19 -12.38 -6.27
CA VAL A 60 3.74 -13.13 -7.41
C VAL A 60 3.14 -14.54 -7.48
N ALA A 61 2.98 -15.20 -6.34
CA ALA A 61 2.32 -16.51 -6.29
C ALA A 61 0.81 -16.43 -6.64
N ALA A 62 0.17 -15.32 -6.32
CA ALA A 62 -1.27 -15.13 -6.54
C ALA A 62 -1.64 -14.85 -7.99
N VAL A 63 -0.76 -14.21 -8.76
CA VAL A 63 -1.04 -13.90 -10.18
C VAL A 63 -1.03 -15.14 -11.06
N ASN A 64 -0.25 -16.17 -10.71
CA ASN A 64 -0.25 -17.44 -11.41
C ASN A 64 -1.45 -18.31 -11.04
N PRO A 65 -2.06 -19.05 -12.01
CA PRO A 65 -1.70 -19.17 -13.43
C PRO A 65 -2.42 -18.18 -14.36
N TYR A 66 -3.12 -17.20 -13.84
CA TYR A 66 -4.08 -16.35 -14.58
C TYR A 66 -3.41 -15.22 -15.39
N TRP A 67 -2.22 -14.79 -14.93
CA TRP A 67 -1.54 -13.65 -15.50
C TRP A 67 -0.04 -13.90 -15.67
N GLU A 68 0.48 -13.47 -16.81
CA GLU A 68 1.91 -13.36 -17.07
C GLU A 68 2.41 -12.03 -16.52
N VAL A 69 3.50 -12.04 -15.75
CA VAL A 69 4.16 -10.83 -15.28
C VAL A 69 5.09 -10.33 -16.39
N LEU A 70 4.74 -9.22 -17.03
CA LEU A 70 5.56 -8.60 -18.08
C LEU A 70 6.64 -7.68 -17.50
N GLN A 71 6.28 -6.94 -16.45
CA GLN A 71 7.18 -6.04 -15.76
C GLN A 71 6.81 -5.94 -14.29
N LEU A 72 7.82 -5.84 -13.46
CA LEU A 72 7.70 -5.57 -12.03
C LEU A 72 8.69 -4.47 -11.66
N ARG A 73 8.20 -3.46 -10.94
CA ARG A 73 9.00 -2.33 -10.47
C ARG A 73 8.60 -1.98 -9.06
N THR A 74 9.57 -1.65 -8.21
CA THR A 74 9.33 -1.08 -6.89
C THR A 74 9.65 0.41 -6.89
N GLN A 75 8.88 1.19 -6.13
CA GLN A 75 8.95 2.66 -6.10
C GLN A 75 9.03 3.19 -4.65
N ARG A 76 9.67 2.43 -3.76
CA ARG A 76 9.74 2.75 -2.33
C ARG A 76 10.17 4.18 -2.05
N GLU A 77 11.23 4.66 -2.68
CA GLU A 77 11.74 6.02 -2.45
C GLU A 77 10.77 7.09 -2.93
N SER A 78 10.15 6.88 -4.08
CA SER A 78 9.14 7.79 -4.62
C SER A 78 7.93 7.89 -3.70
N TYR A 79 7.47 6.76 -3.14
CA TYR A 79 6.38 6.75 -2.18
C TYR A 79 6.76 7.40 -0.84
N GLY A 80 7.99 7.22 -0.40
CA GLY A 80 8.51 7.94 0.77
C GLY A 80 8.49 9.45 0.59
N LYS A 81 8.86 9.95 -0.59
CA LYS A 81 8.76 11.38 -0.94
C LYS A 81 7.30 11.85 -1.01
N THR A 82 6.43 11.07 -1.65
CA THR A 82 5.00 11.38 -1.78
C THR A 82 4.32 11.50 -0.42
N THR A 83 4.51 10.50 0.45
CA THR A 83 3.91 10.53 1.80
C THR A 83 4.53 11.64 2.67
N GLY A 84 5.80 11.95 2.50
CA GLY A 84 6.46 13.09 3.14
C GLY A 84 5.85 14.41 2.71
N GLU A 85 5.55 14.60 1.43
CA GLU A 85 4.89 15.79 0.92
C GLU A 85 3.43 15.90 1.41
N TRP A 86 2.72 14.78 1.50
CA TRP A 86 1.37 14.78 2.09
C TRP A 86 1.38 15.16 3.56
N LEU A 87 2.35 14.66 4.33
CA LEU A 87 2.51 15.02 5.73
C LEU A 87 2.84 16.53 5.89
N ARG A 88 3.72 17.05 5.05
CA ARG A 88 4.07 18.47 5.05
C ARG A 88 2.84 19.34 4.80
N ARG A 89 2.05 19.01 3.77
CA ARG A 89 0.81 19.76 3.44
C ARG A 89 -0.26 19.62 4.52
N LEU A 90 -0.40 18.45 5.13
CA LEU A 90 -1.32 18.26 6.25
C LEU A 90 -0.97 19.19 7.41
N ARG A 91 0.32 19.30 7.75
CA ARG A 91 0.80 20.18 8.82
C ARG A 91 0.65 21.66 8.49
N GLU A 92 0.90 22.08 7.26
CA GLU A 92 0.66 23.46 6.82
C GLU A 92 -0.81 23.88 6.92
N HIS A 93 -1.74 22.95 6.71
CA HIS A 93 -3.16 23.21 6.76
C HIS A 93 -3.82 22.67 8.05
N ALA A 94 -3.05 22.52 9.12
CA ALA A 94 -3.50 21.92 10.37
C ALA A 94 -4.75 22.63 10.94
N GLU A 95 -4.68 23.96 11.03
CA GLU A 95 -5.77 24.75 11.66
C GLU A 95 -7.09 24.64 10.90
N PRO A 96 -7.17 24.87 9.59
CA PRO A 96 -8.43 24.68 8.83
C PRO A 96 -8.96 23.24 8.91
N ILE A 97 -8.07 22.24 8.95
CA ILE A 97 -8.46 20.83 9.05
C ILE A 97 -9.07 20.54 10.42
N ARG A 98 -8.45 21.00 11.49
CA ARG A 98 -8.95 20.85 12.86
C ARG A 98 -10.32 21.51 13.04
N GLN A 99 -10.50 22.71 12.52
CA GLN A 99 -11.77 23.43 12.58
C GLN A 99 -12.89 22.71 11.84
N LYS A 100 -12.58 22.12 10.69
CA LYS A 100 -13.60 21.48 9.84
C LYS A 100 -13.91 20.03 10.23
N TRP A 101 -12.89 19.25 10.63
CA TRP A 101 -13.03 17.81 10.85
C TRP A 101 -12.66 17.35 12.28
N GLY A 102 -12.18 18.24 13.12
CA GLY A 102 -11.81 17.97 14.50
C GLY A 102 -10.35 17.59 14.72
N GLU A 103 -9.92 17.75 15.97
CA GLU A 103 -8.55 17.48 16.41
C GLU A 103 -8.19 16.01 16.30
N GLU A 104 -9.10 15.11 16.65
CA GLU A 104 -8.86 13.66 16.64
C GLU A 104 -8.51 13.17 15.24
N LEU A 105 -9.32 13.52 14.24
CA LEU A 105 -9.05 13.11 12.85
C LEU A 105 -7.74 13.67 12.31
N TYR A 106 -7.43 14.93 12.64
CA TYR A 106 -6.14 15.52 12.26
C TYR A 106 -4.95 14.72 12.83
N ARG A 107 -5.00 14.40 14.14
CA ARG A 107 -3.93 13.62 14.82
C ARG A 107 -3.79 12.22 14.25
N ASP A 108 -4.90 11.56 13.95
CA ASP A 108 -4.90 10.23 13.36
C ASP A 108 -4.21 10.22 12.00
N TYR A 109 -4.53 11.18 11.13
CA TYR A 109 -3.88 11.29 9.82
C TYR A 109 -2.44 11.76 9.90
N GLU A 110 -2.09 12.63 10.83
CA GLU A 110 -0.69 13.02 11.07
C GLU A 110 0.14 11.81 11.52
N ARG A 111 -0.37 11.03 12.48
CA ARG A 111 0.27 9.79 12.94
C ARG A 111 0.42 8.77 11.81
N TYR A 112 -0.62 8.59 11.02
CA TYR A 112 -0.60 7.69 9.86
C TYR A 112 0.45 8.08 8.82
N LEU A 113 0.46 9.34 8.38
CA LEU A 113 1.42 9.81 7.37
C LEU A 113 2.86 9.80 7.89
N ASP A 114 3.09 10.16 9.15
CA ASP A 114 4.40 10.04 9.77
C ASP A 114 4.87 8.57 9.83
N THR A 115 3.97 7.66 10.15
CA THR A 115 4.25 6.21 10.12
C THR A 115 4.59 5.72 8.71
N CYS A 116 3.89 6.21 7.68
CA CYS A 116 4.22 5.90 6.28
C CYS A 116 5.62 6.38 5.90
N VAL A 117 5.96 7.62 6.23
CA VAL A 117 7.31 8.19 5.93
C VAL A 117 8.40 7.33 6.57
N ARG A 118 8.25 7.00 7.86
CA ARG A 118 9.19 6.11 8.57
C ARG A 118 9.20 4.70 7.98
N GLY A 119 8.04 4.18 7.61
CA GLY A 119 7.88 2.86 7.01
C GLY A 119 8.67 2.70 5.71
N PHE A 120 8.53 3.65 4.79
CA PHE A 120 9.29 3.65 3.54
C PHE A 120 10.78 3.92 3.75
N LYS A 121 11.14 4.85 4.65
CA LYS A 121 12.54 5.14 4.99
C LYS A 121 13.26 3.95 5.58
N ASN A 122 12.61 3.22 6.49
CA ASN A 122 13.21 2.12 7.23
C ASN A 122 12.95 0.73 6.62
N HIS A 123 12.44 0.66 5.39
CA HIS A 123 12.14 -0.59 4.68
C HIS A 123 11.10 -1.51 5.36
N TRP A 124 10.20 -0.97 6.19
CA TRP A 124 9.05 -1.74 6.70
C TRP A 124 8.01 -1.92 5.61
N SER A 125 7.87 -0.89 4.79
CA SER A 125 6.96 -0.86 3.66
C SER A 125 7.71 -0.58 2.37
N SER A 126 7.16 -1.09 1.28
CA SER A 126 7.53 -0.74 -0.09
C SER A 126 6.26 -0.63 -0.92
N ASP A 127 6.40 -0.45 -2.21
CA ASP A 127 5.33 -0.62 -3.15
C ASP A 127 5.79 -1.45 -4.33
N VAL A 128 4.85 -2.01 -5.05
CA VAL A 128 5.10 -2.69 -6.31
C VAL A 128 4.14 -2.20 -7.37
N GLN A 129 4.67 -1.97 -8.55
CA GLN A 129 3.91 -1.79 -9.78
C GLN A 129 4.19 -2.99 -10.69
N MET A 130 3.14 -3.64 -11.13
CA MET A 130 3.20 -4.80 -12.01
C MET A 130 2.45 -4.50 -13.30
N GLN A 131 3.05 -4.84 -14.43
CA GLN A 131 2.36 -4.93 -15.71
C GLN A 131 2.10 -6.41 -15.99
N LEU A 132 0.84 -6.75 -16.13
CA LEU A 132 0.35 -8.10 -16.27
C LEU A 132 -0.33 -8.28 -17.62
N ARG A 133 -0.23 -9.49 -18.18
CA ARG A 133 -1.00 -9.90 -19.36
C ARG A 133 -1.85 -11.11 -19.00
N GLN A 134 -3.15 -11.03 -19.29
CA GLN A 134 -4.06 -12.17 -19.08
C GLN A 134 -3.63 -13.36 -19.95
N ILE A 135 -3.55 -14.53 -19.35
CA ILE A 135 -3.22 -15.79 -20.03
C ILE A 135 -4.53 -16.37 -20.57
N PRO A 136 -4.68 -16.48 -21.91
CA PRO A 136 -5.86 -17.11 -22.49
C PRO A 136 -5.99 -18.59 -22.06
N GLU A 137 -7.22 -19.04 -21.86
CA GLU A 137 -7.55 -20.45 -21.67
C GLU A 137 -7.32 -21.27 -22.94
#